data_25f3749d41c005cdd57a11e846612562
#
_entry.id   25f3749d41c005cdd57a11e846612562
#
_cell.length_a   1.000
_cell.length_b   1.000
_cell.length_c   1.000
_cell.angle_alpha   90.00
_cell.angle_beta   90.00
_cell.angle_gamma   90.00
#
_symmetry.space_group_name_H-M   'P 1'
#
loop_
_entity.id
_entity.type
_entity.pdbx_description
1 polymer ?
#
loop_
_entity_poly.entity_id
_entity_poly.type
_entity_poly.pdbx_seq_one_letter_code
_entity_poly.pdbx_strand_id
1 'polypeptide(L)'
;MSYGRLSLLGLLALVGSAQPVMAQDSMPAAEMGPAELRQRIEERFTERVKLELGLNEEQTAKLKQVARNWFAKRRAMEGEERDMRQALAGQLRPGVAANSDSVSRLVSRLLDLKVKSAESYRDENKELGFLTPVQRAQYYSLRERLLDMLKQARQARTGQRPYGRP
;
A
#
# COMPACT_ATOMS: atom_id res chain seq x y z
N MET A 1 23.39 -67.19 28.12
CA MET A 1 24.54 -67.01 29.03
C MET A 1 25.11 -65.68 28.79
N SER A 2 24.99 -64.83 29.61
CA SER A 2 25.59 -64.18 30.79
C SER A 2 25.54 -62.66 30.49
N TYR A 3 24.73 -61.90 31.14
CA TYR A 3 24.86 -61.04 32.32
C TYR A 3 26.02 -60.02 32.32
N GLY A 4 25.68 -58.77 32.60
CA GLY A 4 26.49 -57.72 33.20
C GLY A 4 26.03 -56.34 32.78
N ARG A 5 25.14 -55.69 33.41
CA ARG A 5 25.08 -54.88 34.67
C ARG A 5 25.92 -53.62 34.64
N LEU A 6 25.12 -52.48 34.74
CA LEU A 6 25.34 -51.29 35.60
C LEU A 6 26.52 -50.38 35.22
N SER A 7 26.39 -49.09 35.10
CA SER A 7 25.97 -48.09 36.06
C SER A 7 26.16 -46.68 35.53
N LEU A 8 25.35 -45.83 35.97
CA LEU A 8 25.44 -44.54 36.66
C LEU A 8 25.62 -43.27 35.84
N LEU A 9 24.55 -42.47 35.90
CA LEU A 9 24.48 -41.08 36.36
C LEU A 9 25.49 -40.09 35.74
N GLY A 10 24.96 -39.24 34.88
CA GLY A 10 25.51 -37.94 34.53
C GLY A 10 24.40 -36.97 34.27
N LEU A 11 23.81 -36.45 35.33
CA LEU A 11 22.82 -35.35 35.30
C LEU A 11 23.58 -34.07 34.98
N LEU A 12 23.54 -33.61 33.72
CA LEU A 12 23.98 -32.27 33.34
C LEU A 12 22.75 -31.45 33.03
N ALA A 13 22.32 -30.66 33.99
CA ALA A 13 21.32 -29.61 33.85
C ALA A 13 21.86 -28.51 32.93
N LEU A 14 21.50 -28.53 31.68
CA LEU A 14 21.67 -27.39 30.76
C LEU A 14 20.57 -26.40 31.11
N VAL A 15 20.90 -25.43 31.95
CA VAL A 15 20.13 -24.20 32.13
C VAL A 15 20.16 -23.45 30.81
N GLY A 16 19.17 -23.71 29.97
CA GLY A 16 18.89 -22.91 28.79
C GLY A 16 18.43 -21.54 29.26
N SER A 17 19.34 -20.58 29.20
CA SER A 17 18.99 -19.15 29.29
C SER A 17 18.10 -18.80 28.10
N ALA A 18 16.79 -18.84 28.34
CA ALA A 18 15.82 -18.20 27.47
C ALA A 18 16.11 -16.69 27.49
N GLN A 19 16.82 -16.21 26.48
CA GLN A 19 16.91 -14.78 26.23
C GLN A 19 15.48 -14.32 25.92
N PRO A 20 14.97 -13.28 26.59
CA PRO A 20 13.73 -12.67 26.16
C PRO A 20 13.99 -12.09 24.76
N VAL A 21 13.37 -12.67 23.75
CA VAL A 21 13.18 -12.02 22.47
C VAL A 21 12.47 -10.72 22.81
N MET A 22 13.20 -9.61 22.75
CA MET A 22 12.65 -8.28 22.82
C MET A 22 11.56 -8.24 21.75
N ALA A 23 10.31 -8.39 22.16
CA ALA A 23 9.15 -8.05 21.37
C ALA A 23 9.34 -6.57 21.04
N GLN A 24 9.75 -6.30 19.79
CA GLN A 24 9.72 -4.95 19.28
C GLN A 24 8.26 -4.49 19.44
N ASP A 25 8.08 -3.48 20.25
CA ASP A 25 6.81 -2.77 20.48
C ASP A 25 6.26 -2.28 19.14
N SER A 26 5.64 -3.21 18.41
CA SER A 26 4.86 -2.87 17.22
C SER A 26 3.52 -2.39 17.74
N MET A 27 3.37 -1.08 17.89
CA MET A 27 2.07 -0.49 18.18
C MET A 27 0.99 -1.13 17.29
N PRO A 28 -0.14 -1.56 17.87
CA PRO A 28 -1.21 -2.16 17.10
C PRO A 28 -1.69 -1.16 16.03
N ALA A 29 -1.96 -1.63 14.82
CA ALA A 29 -2.36 -0.79 13.68
C ALA A 29 -3.59 0.09 13.95
N ALA A 30 -4.34 -0.19 15.01
CA ALA A 30 -5.50 0.58 15.45
C ALA A 30 -5.11 1.92 16.12
N GLU A 31 -3.89 2.04 16.64
CA GLU A 31 -3.40 3.24 17.36
C GLU A 31 -2.56 4.16 16.47
N MET A 32 -2.23 3.70 15.26
CA MET A 32 -1.42 4.48 14.32
C MET A 32 -2.21 5.56 13.63
N GLY A 33 -1.59 6.73 13.51
CA GLY A 33 -2.09 7.81 12.67
C GLY A 33 -2.11 7.42 11.17
N PRO A 34 -2.97 8.07 10.36
CA PRO A 34 -3.09 7.75 8.93
C PRO A 34 -1.78 7.90 8.14
N ALA A 35 -0.87 8.77 8.56
CA ALA A 35 0.42 8.98 7.93
C ALA A 35 1.39 7.83 8.24
N GLU A 36 1.46 7.45 9.51
CA GLU A 36 2.31 6.36 9.99
C GLU A 36 1.88 5.00 9.41
N LEU A 37 0.58 4.73 9.38
CA LEU A 37 0.04 3.52 8.75
C LEU A 37 0.42 3.44 7.27
N ARG A 38 0.41 4.56 6.53
CA ARG A 38 0.83 4.61 5.13
C ARG A 38 2.32 4.31 4.99
N GLN A 39 3.15 4.96 5.80
CA GLN A 39 4.59 4.73 5.78
C GLN A 39 4.90 3.25 6.00
N ARG A 40 4.26 2.62 6.98
CA ARG A 40 4.43 1.18 7.26
C ARG A 40 3.98 0.30 6.10
N ILE A 41 2.88 0.65 5.44
CA ILE A 41 2.42 -0.07 4.23
C ILE A 41 3.45 0.06 3.10
N GLU A 42 3.97 1.26 2.86
CA GLU A 42 4.99 1.52 1.84
C GLU A 42 6.30 0.77 2.14
N GLU A 43 6.74 0.74 3.38
CA GLU A 43 7.93 0.00 3.81
C GLU A 43 7.76 -1.50 3.60
N ARG A 44 6.66 -2.08 4.10
CA ARG A 44 6.38 -3.51 3.90
C ARG A 44 6.24 -3.88 2.43
N PHE A 45 5.62 -3.03 1.64
CA PHE A 45 5.51 -3.25 0.20
C PHE A 45 6.89 -3.23 -0.46
N THR A 46 7.74 -2.27 -0.11
CA THR A 46 9.11 -2.18 -0.66
C THR A 46 9.93 -3.41 -0.32
N GLU A 47 9.89 -3.87 0.94
CA GLU A 47 10.61 -5.08 1.37
C GLU A 47 10.10 -6.32 0.62
N ARG A 48 8.80 -6.45 0.46
CA ARG A 48 8.21 -7.55 -0.30
C ARG A 48 8.66 -7.53 -1.77
N VAL A 49 8.63 -6.36 -2.41
CA VAL A 49 9.10 -6.20 -3.78
C VAL A 49 10.59 -6.52 -3.90
N LYS A 50 11.43 -6.06 -2.96
CA LYS A 50 12.86 -6.39 -2.91
C LYS A 50 13.08 -7.89 -2.95
N LEU A 51 12.38 -8.63 -2.09
CA LEU A 51 12.51 -10.10 -1.98
C LEU A 51 11.99 -10.82 -3.22
N GLU A 52 10.79 -10.49 -3.68
CA GLU A 52 10.15 -11.20 -4.81
C GLU A 52 10.84 -10.93 -6.16
N LEU A 53 11.41 -9.75 -6.34
CA LEU A 53 12.12 -9.38 -7.56
C LEU A 53 13.63 -9.63 -7.52
N GLY A 54 14.17 -10.01 -6.36
CA GLY A 54 15.61 -10.21 -6.16
C GLY A 54 16.41 -8.93 -6.37
N LEU A 55 15.92 -7.77 -5.89
CA LEU A 55 16.58 -6.49 -6.08
C LEU A 55 17.79 -6.33 -5.15
N ASN A 56 18.86 -5.76 -5.68
CA ASN A 56 19.97 -5.31 -4.86
C ASN A 56 19.63 -4.00 -4.12
N GLU A 57 20.51 -3.54 -3.22
CA GLU A 57 20.27 -2.35 -2.39
C GLU A 57 20.10 -1.08 -3.22
N GLU A 58 20.90 -0.90 -4.27
CA GLU A 58 20.83 0.25 -5.16
C GLU A 58 19.50 0.30 -5.92
N GLN A 59 19.09 -0.82 -6.51
CA GLN A 59 17.81 -0.95 -7.19
C GLN A 59 16.64 -0.71 -6.23
N THR A 60 16.74 -1.22 -5.01
CA THR A 60 15.70 -1.04 -3.97
C THR A 60 15.57 0.43 -3.59
N ALA A 61 16.69 1.14 -3.38
CA ALA A 61 16.68 2.57 -3.07
C ALA A 61 16.07 3.40 -4.20
N LYS A 62 16.46 3.15 -5.45
CA LYS A 62 15.89 3.79 -6.64
C LYS A 62 14.39 3.52 -6.76
N LEU A 63 13.97 2.26 -6.60
CA LEU A 63 12.56 1.89 -6.64
C LEU A 63 11.74 2.62 -5.58
N LYS A 64 12.25 2.68 -4.36
CA LYS A 64 11.60 3.38 -3.24
C LYS A 64 11.38 4.87 -3.57
N GLN A 65 12.37 5.51 -4.15
CA GLN A 65 12.28 6.91 -4.56
C GLN A 65 11.25 7.12 -5.68
N VAL A 66 11.32 6.33 -6.76
CA VAL A 66 10.40 6.39 -7.90
C VAL A 66 8.97 6.12 -7.42
N ALA A 67 8.76 5.06 -6.66
CA ALA A 67 7.43 4.70 -6.13
C ALA A 67 6.83 5.83 -5.28
N ARG A 68 7.60 6.41 -4.34
CA ARG A 68 7.14 7.54 -3.52
C ARG A 68 6.69 8.74 -4.36
N ASN A 69 7.51 9.13 -5.33
CA ASN A 69 7.21 10.27 -6.20
C ASN A 69 5.91 10.04 -6.98
N TRP A 70 5.72 8.86 -7.55
CA TRP A 70 4.53 8.54 -8.34
C TRP A 70 3.30 8.31 -7.48
N PHE A 71 3.43 7.74 -6.28
CA PHE A 71 2.32 7.68 -5.32
C PHE A 71 1.86 9.07 -4.89
N ALA A 72 2.78 10.00 -4.64
CA ALA A 72 2.44 11.37 -4.29
C ALA A 72 1.71 12.10 -5.44
N LYS A 73 2.22 11.98 -6.68
CA LYS A 73 1.59 12.56 -7.88
C LYS A 73 0.18 12.02 -8.11
N ARG A 74 -0.01 10.70 -8.03
CA ARG A 74 -1.34 10.07 -8.21
C ARG A 74 -2.31 10.48 -7.11
N ARG A 75 -1.85 10.59 -5.87
CA ARG A 75 -2.68 11.08 -4.76
C ARG A 75 -3.16 12.51 -4.99
N ALA A 76 -2.30 13.38 -5.50
CA ALA A 76 -2.70 14.75 -5.84
C ALA A 76 -3.80 14.74 -6.92
N MET A 77 -3.64 13.93 -7.99
CA MET A 77 -4.64 13.77 -9.03
C MET A 77 -5.97 13.20 -8.51
N GLU A 78 -5.91 12.20 -7.61
CA GLU A 78 -7.12 11.67 -6.96
C GLU A 78 -7.81 12.71 -6.06
N GLY A 79 -7.05 13.59 -5.43
CA GLY A 79 -7.59 14.74 -4.69
C GLY A 79 -8.34 15.67 -5.61
N GLU A 80 -7.69 16.12 -6.67
CA GLU A 80 -8.28 17.00 -7.68
C GLU A 80 -9.55 16.38 -8.32
N GLU A 81 -9.53 15.08 -8.61
CA GLU A 81 -10.70 14.36 -9.12
C GLU A 81 -11.88 14.39 -8.14
N ARG A 82 -11.61 14.16 -6.84
CA ARG A 82 -12.67 14.21 -5.81
C ARG A 82 -13.28 15.59 -5.71
N ASP A 83 -12.47 16.64 -5.71
CA ASP A 83 -12.94 18.03 -5.60
C ASP A 83 -13.79 18.42 -6.80
N MET A 84 -13.38 18.05 -8.02
CA MET A 84 -14.16 18.28 -9.23
C MET A 84 -15.48 17.50 -9.25
N ARG A 85 -15.48 16.25 -8.80
CA ARG A 85 -16.71 15.44 -8.67
C ARG A 85 -17.68 16.05 -7.64
N GLN A 86 -17.14 16.56 -6.53
CA GLN A 86 -17.94 17.25 -5.52
C GLN A 86 -18.55 18.54 -6.07
N ALA A 87 -17.77 19.34 -6.80
CA ALA A 87 -18.26 20.54 -7.46
C ALA A 87 -19.36 20.22 -8.50
N LEU A 88 -19.15 19.17 -9.31
CA LEU A 88 -20.15 18.71 -10.27
C LEU A 88 -21.43 18.24 -9.57
N ALA A 89 -21.32 17.45 -8.51
CA ALA A 89 -22.46 17.01 -7.71
C ALA A 89 -23.22 18.21 -7.11
N GLY A 90 -22.51 19.28 -6.73
CA GLY A 90 -23.12 20.53 -6.27
C GLY A 90 -24.00 21.20 -7.33
N GLN A 91 -23.55 21.22 -8.60
CA GLN A 91 -24.29 21.78 -9.73
C GLN A 91 -25.53 20.94 -10.09
N LEU A 92 -25.50 19.64 -9.81
CA LEU A 92 -26.59 18.71 -10.19
C LEU A 92 -27.57 18.42 -9.04
N ARG A 93 -27.52 19.17 -7.95
CA ARG A 93 -28.47 19.00 -6.84
C ARG A 93 -29.90 19.41 -7.27
N PRO A 94 -30.93 18.69 -6.80
CA PRO A 94 -32.33 19.11 -7.04
C PRO A 94 -32.57 20.54 -6.54
N GLY A 95 -33.24 21.36 -7.35
CA GLY A 95 -33.54 22.76 -7.03
C GLY A 95 -32.40 23.76 -7.30
N VAL A 96 -31.26 23.30 -7.77
CA VAL A 96 -30.15 24.18 -8.21
C VAL A 96 -30.26 24.38 -9.72
N ALA A 97 -30.26 25.63 -10.16
CA ALA A 97 -30.12 25.96 -11.59
C ALA A 97 -28.64 25.73 -11.98
N ALA A 98 -28.35 24.59 -12.62
CA ALA A 98 -27.01 24.23 -13.04
C ALA A 98 -26.47 25.25 -14.07
N ASN A 99 -25.24 25.71 -13.86
CA ASN A 99 -24.53 26.52 -14.84
C ASN A 99 -23.91 25.62 -15.91
N SER A 100 -24.45 25.64 -17.12
CA SER A 100 -24.03 24.77 -18.23
C SER A 100 -22.53 24.88 -18.54
N ASP A 101 -21.97 26.09 -18.56
CA ASP A 101 -20.56 26.33 -18.86
C ASP A 101 -19.65 25.77 -17.74
N SER A 102 -20.09 25.93 -16.49
CA SER A 102 -19.37 25.38 -15.35
C SER A 102 -19.34 23.84 -15.37
N VAL A 103 -20.48 23.22 -15.65
CA VAL A 103 -20.61 21.76 -15.80
C VAL A 103 -19.72 21.27 -16.95
N SER A 104 -19.77 21.92 -18.12
CA SER A 104 -18.94 21.55 -19.28
C SER A 104 -17.46 21.61 -18.95
N ARG A 105 -16.99 22.70 -18.31
CA ARG A 105 -15.59 22.83 -17.88
C ARG A 105 -15.19 21.74 -16.89
N LEU A 106 -16.02 21.44 -15.92
CA LEU A 106 -15.73 20.38 -14.92
C LEU A 106 -15.63 19.01 -15.58
N VAL A 107 -16.52 18.69 -16.52
CA VAL A 107 -16.48 17.41 -17.26
C VAL A 107 -15.21 17.31 -18.10
N SER A 108 -14.86 18.37 -18.86
CA SER A 108 -13.62 18.40 -19.65
C SER A 108 -12.39 18.17 -18.78
N ARG A 109 -12.27 18.89 -17.67
CA ARG A 109 -11.15 18.73 -16.73
C ARG A 109 -11.08 17.34 -16.11
N LEU A 110 -12.22 16.71 -15.81
CA LEU A 110 -12.26 15.33 -15.31
C LEU A 110 -11.73 14.34 -16.36
N LEU A 111 -12.07 14.54 -17.63
CA LEU A 111 -11.56 13.71 -18.73
C LEU A 111 -10.06 13.90 -18.93
N ASP A 112 -9.58 15.14 -18.95
CA ASP A 112 -8.15 15.47 -19.04
C ASP A 112 -7.35 14.85 -17.90
N LEU A 113 -7.90 14.90 -16.68
CA LEU A 113 -7.26 14.31 -15.52
C LEU A 113 -7.15 12.78 -15.62
N LYS A 114 -8.15 12.11 -16.21
CA LYS A 114 -8.08 10.67 -16.47
C LYS A 114 -6.98 10.32 -17.46
N VAL A 115 -6.85 11.10 -18.53
CA VAL A 115 -5.76 10.93 -19.51
C VAL A 115 -4.41 11.11 -18.81
N LYS A 116 -4.23 12.19 -18.07
CA LYS A 116 -3.02 12.49 -17.31
C LYS A 116 -2.68 11.40 -16.29
N SER A 117 -3.70 10.85 -15.63
CA SER A 117 -3.52 9.72 -14.72
C SER A 117 -3.03 8.48 -15.45
N ALA A 118 -3.58 8.15 -16.61
CA ALA A 118 -3.13 7.02 -17.43
C ALA A 118 -1.69 7.22 -17.94
N GLU A 119 -1.33 8.43 -18.37
CA GLU A 119 0.01 8.78 -18.81
C GLU A 119 1.04 8.64 -17.68
N SER A 120 0.65 8.94 -16.45
CA SER A 120 1.51 8.81 -15.28
C SER A 120 2.08 7.40 -15.11
N TYR A 121 1.38 6.36 -15.53
CA TYR A 121 1.87 4.97 -15.50
C TYR A 121 2.92 4.72 -16.57
N ARG A 122 2.81 5.35 -17.75
CA ARG A 122 3.82 5.26 -18.80
C ARG A 122 5.13 5.93 -18.36
N ASP A 123 5.02 7.08 -17.72
CA ASP A 123 6.19 7.83 -17.28
C ASP A 123 6.87 7.13 -16.10
N GLU A 124 6.12 6.60 -15.14
CA GLU A 124 6.67 5.73 -14.11
C GLU A 124 7.43 4.55 -14.72
N ASN A 125 6.86 3.89 -15.74
CA ASN A 125 7.52 2.76 -16.41
C ASN A 125 8.85 3.16 -17.07
N LYS A 126 8.98 4.38 -17.59
CA LYS A 126 10.25 4.90 -18.12
C LYS A 126 11.29 5.07 -17.00
N GLU A 127 10.88 5.65 -15.85
CA GLU A 127 11.75 5.84 -14.69
C GLU A 127 12.19 4.50 -14.08
N LEU A 128 11.38 3.44 -14.22
CA LEU A 128 11.72 2.07 -13.81
C LEU A 128 12.65 1.34 -14.80
N GLY A 129 13.26 2.04 -15.75
CA GLY A 129 14.16 1.47 -16.76
C GLY A 129 15.40 0.73 -16.23
N PHE A 130 15.77 0.96 -14.95
CA PHE A 130 16.83 0.22 -14.26
C PHE A 130 16.43 -1.22 -13.85
N LEU A 131 15.15 -1.54 -13.90
CA LEU A 131 14.61 -2.90 -13.74
C LEU A 131 14.53 -3.61 -15.07
N THR A 132 14.73 -4.93 -15.09
CA THR A 132 14.46 -5.74 -16.26
C THR A 132 12.97 -5.71 -16.64
N PRO A 133 12.58 -6.01 -17.88
CA PRO A 133 11.17 -6.08 -18.26
C PRO A 133 10.35 -7.04 -17.40
N VAL A 134 10.93 -8.17 -16.98
CA VAL A 134 10.27 -9.16 -16.12
C VAL A 134 10.05 -8.57 -14.72
N GLN A 135 11.08 -7.96 -14.12
CA GLN A 135 10.96 -7.31 -12.82
C GLN A 135 9.91 -6.18 -12.83
N ARG A 136 9.84 -5.39 -13.91
CA ARG A 136 8.80 -4.36 -14.04
C ARG A 136 7.39 -4.97 -14.07
N ALA A 137 7.18 -6.03 -14.83
CA ALA A 137 5.89 -6.72 -14.88
C ALA A 137 5.49 -7.29 -13.50
N GLN A 138 6.43 -7.91 -12.80
CA GLN A 138 6.22 -8.41 -11.44
C GLN A 138 5.90 -7.26 -10.45
N TYR A 139 6.63 -6.14 -10.52
CA TYR A 139 6.36 -4.95 -9.71
C TYR A 139 4.92 -4.44 -9.91
N TYR A 140 4.47 -4.30 -11.17
CA TYR A 140 3.10 -3.87 -11.45
C TYR A 140 2.06 -4.84 -10.90
N SER A 141 2.27 -6.14 -11.07
CA SER A 141 1.37 -7.17 -10.54
C SER A 141 1.26 -7.11 -9.01
N LEU A 142 2.39 -6.94 -8.31
CA LEU A 142 2.40 -6.78 -6.84
C LEU A 142 1.68 -5.50 -6.40
N ARG A 143 1.89 -4.41 -7.12
CA ARG A 143 1.23 -3.13 -6.82
C ARG A 143 -0.27 -3.21 -7.02
N GLU A 144 -0.75 -3.83 -8.08
CA GLU A 144 -2.19 -4.04 -8.32
C GLU A 144 -2.82 -4.83 -7.19
N ARG A 145 -2.20 -5.93 -6.77
CA ARG A 145 -2.67 -6.70 -5.60
C ARG A 145 -2.74 -5.86 -4.33
N LEU A 146 -1.74 -5.01 -4.07
CA LEU A 146 -1.77 -4.09 -2.93
C LEU A 146 -2.95 -3.12 -3.02
N LEU A 147 -3.16 -2.50 -4.18
CA LEU A 147 -4.25 -1.55 -4.39
C LEU A 147 -5.62 -2.21 -4.21
N ASP A 148 -5.79 -3.43 -4.70
CA ASP A 148 -7.03 -4.20 -4.53
C ASP A 148 -7.28 -4.55 -3.06
N MET A 149 -6.26 -4.98 -2.33
CA MET A 149 -6.37 -5.23 -0.88
C MET A 149 -6.77 -3.95 -0.12
N LEU A 150 -6.17 -2.81 -0.45
CA LEU A 150 -6.50 -1.54 0.17
C LEU A 150 -7.94 -1.09 -0.15
N LYS A 151 -8.40 -1.32 -1.37
CA LYS A 151 -9.77 -1.03 -1.81
C LYS A 151 -10.77 -1.90 -1.04
N GLN A 152 -10.53 -3.20 -0.93
CA GLN A 152 -11.36 -4.13 -0.18
C GLN A 152 -11.42 -3.77 1.31
N ALA A 153 -10.28 -3.44 1.92
CA ALA A 153 -10.22 -3.00 3.31
C ALA A 153 -11.02 -1.71 3.58
N ARG A 154 -11.02 -0.76 2.62
CA ARG A 154 -11.86 0.44 2.71
C ARG A 154 -13.34 0.11 2.60
N GLN A 155 -13.73 -0.77 1.69
CA GLN A 155 -15.11 -1.19 1.50
C GLN A 155 -15.64 -1.90 2.74
N ALA A 156 -14.87 -2.80 3.35
CA ALA A 156 -15.24 -3.47 4.59
C ALA A 156 -15.49 -2.48 5.74
N ARG A 157 -14.66 -1.44 5.86
CA ARG A 157 -14.85 -0.39 6.88
C ARG A 157 -16.10 0.48 6.64
N THR A 158 -16.44 0.76 5.39
CA THR A 158 -17.64 1.55 5.06
C THR A 158 -18.91 0.72 5.17
N GLY A 159 -18.88 -0.58 4.86
CA GLY A 159 -19.99 -1.51 5.04
C GLY A 159 -20.30 -1.87 6.50
N GLN A 160 -19.35 -1.70 7.41
CA GLN A 160 -19.51 -1.93 8.86
C GLN A 160 -20.02 -0.73 9.64
N ARG A 161 -20.30 0.41 9.00
CA ARG A 161 -21.04 1.48 9.69
C ARG A 161 -22.45 0.95 9.98
N PRO A 162 -22.85 0.68 11.25
CA PRO A 162 -24.21 0.31 11.53
C PRO A 162 -25.09 1.47 11.08
N TYR A 163 -26.00 1.19 10.18
CA TYR A 163 -27.09 2.10 9.84
C TYR A 163 -27.68 2.58 11.17
N GLY A 164 -27.61 3.89 11.38
CA GLY A 164 -27.89 4.52 12.66
C GLY A 164 -29.21 4.04 13.23
N ARG A 165 -29.16 3.78 14.53
CA ARG A 165 -30.37 3.78 15.34
C ARG A 165 -31.09 5.12 15.17
N PRO A 166 -32.44 5.07 15.01
CA PRO A 166 -33.27 6.25 15.06
C PRO A 166 -33.15 6.94 16.41
#